data_e0abb95343097e79c4cf0dbe2b70ba83
#
_entry.id   e0abb95343097e79c4cf0dbe2b70ba83
#
_cell.length_a   1.000
_cell.length_b   1.000
_cell.length_c   1.000
_cell.angle_alpha   90.00
_cell.angle_beta   90.00
_cell.angle_gamma   90.00
#
_symmetry.space_group_name_H-M   'P 1'
#
loop_
_entity.id
_entity.type
_entity.pdbx_description
1 polymer ?
#
loop_
_entity_poly.entity_id
_entity_poly.type
_entity_poly.pdbx_seq_one_letter_code
_entity_poly.pdbx_strand_id
1 'polypeptide(L)'
;MKKIQFLTLILTFLSIGTMLFAGGFALSGVGSRATSMGGAFRGMADDASAMYWNPAGLGFMDEMSVGLGGTFILPSSTWDPTGTALTGIPGFSAKEYEAEKSLRSFPNLFATMAKNPKLKYGLGVFIPYGLGTTWDAYNQAAVGISSADFPTEEMMSSIAIIDVHPSVAYQITPCLSAGLGISAMYGTIEIAKLQFPFTGVAPAYYSYATPKTTDLNGSGMGFGANFGLLFKPMDKLSVGVSGKLPSEISLEGDVETYTWSAPSTRAGGVFDIESALKLPGEVGLGVSYKVMPSWVVNLDYAYTMWDRLDEVVVDITIPSVGVVQDKLLFNWESTSRISLGTEYLKGCNAFRAGVYYDQTPIPLETQTPTLSDVSDKVSGNLGYGRLMGKFTIDANVQYVGFTEREVITTNVDSASHMPTNMMGKYNSNSISGNIGIGYRF
;
A
#
# COMPACT_ATOMS: atom_id res chain seq x y z
N MET A 1 35.38 1.36 -30.19
CA MET A 1 34.45 2.36 -29.65
C MET A 1 33.05 1.80 -29.47
N LYS A 2 32.36 1.27 -30.49
CA LYS A 2 30.98 0.73 -30.35
C LYS A 2 30.84 -0.41 -29.30
N LYS A 3 31.83 -1.30 -29.13
CA LYS A 3 31.79 -2.38 -28.12
C LYS A 3 31.96 -1.89 -26.68
N ILE A 4 32.69 -0.78 -26.47
CA ILE A 4 32.88 -0.19 -25.14
C ILE A 4 31.62 0.58 -24.73
N GLN A 5 31.00 1.32 -25.63
CA GLN A 5 29.73 1.99 -25.41
C GLN A 5 28.59 0.98 -25.13
N PHE A 6 28.64 -0.18 -25.81
CA PHE A 6 27.70 -1.27 -25.61
C PHE A 6 27.87 -1.95 -24.24
N LEU A 7 29.14 -2.16 -23.80
CA LEU A 7 29.44 -2.71 -22.49
C LEU A 7 29.08 -1.74 -21.36
N THR A 8 29.28 -0.45 -21.59
CA THR A 8 28.84 0.61 -20.66
C THR A 8 27.31 0.68 -20.55
N LEU A 9 26.60 0.51 -21.66
CA LEU A 9 25.13 0.45 -21.69
C LEU A 9 24.63 -0.76 -20.88
N ILE A 10 25.21 -1.95 -21.06
CA ILE A 10 24.87 -3.16 -20.30
C ILE A 10 25.15 -2.98 -18.79
N LEU A 11 26.30 -2.41 -18.43
CA LEU A 11 26.66 -2.11 -17.04
C LEU A 11 25.75 -1.03 -16.43
N THR A 12 25.21 -0.12 -17.25
CA THR A 12 24.26 0.90 -16.81
C THR A 12 22.89 0.29 -16.50
N PHE A 13 22.50 -0.79 -17.20
CA PHE A 13 21.24 -1.48 -16.99
C PHE A 13 21.23 -2.36 -15.72
N LEU A 14 22.39 -2.91 -15.32
CA LEU A 14 22.51 -3.78 -14.13
C LEU A 14 22.31 -3.05 -12.80
N SER A 15 21.77 -1.84 -12.80
CA SER A 15 21.63 -1.05 -11.58
C SER A 15 20.29 -0.33 -11.41
N ILE A 16 19.15 -0.98 -11.77
CA ILE A 16 17.84 -0.54 -11.28
C ILE A 16 17.69 -0.99 -9.81
N GLY A 17 18.74 -0.81 -9.01
CA GLY A 17 18.75 -1.19 -7.59
C GLY A 17 17.70 -0.46 -6.77
N THR A 18 16.92 -1.22 -6.12
CA THR A 18 16.10 -1.02 -4.92
C THR A 18 15.56 0.37 -4.62
N MET A 19 14.35 0.58 -4.95
CA MET A 19 13.42 1.47 -4.25
C MET A 19 12.02 1.01 -4.54
N LEU A 20 11.21 0.74 -3.53
CA LEU A 20 9.81 0.57 -3.77
C LEU A 20 8.99 0.54 -2.49
N PHE A 21 7.82 0.97 -2.59
CA PHE A 21 6.61 0.79 -1.85
C PHE A 21 6.66 0.93 -0.33
N ALA A 22 5.77 1.72 0.09
CA ALA A 22 5.50 2.01 1.49
C ALA A 22 4.79 0.85 2.17
N GLY A 23 5.01 0.70 3.37
CA GLY A 23 4.63 -0.23 4.34
C GLY A 23 3.41 -1.01 4.15
N GLY A 24 3.56 -2.07 3.65
CA GLY A 24 2.43 -2.62 3.11
C GLY A 24 1.60 -1.51 2.47
N PHE A 25 1.58 -1.41 1.20
CA PHE A 25 0.68 -0.54 0.43
C PHE A 25 -0.81 -0.91 0.63
N ALA A 26 -1.13 -1.69 1.66
CA ALA A 26 -2.49 -2.04 2.04
C ALA A 26 -3.20 -0.87 2.70
N LEU A 27 -4.33 -0.46 2.13
CA LEU A 27 -5.19 0.56 2.70
C LEU A 27 -6.00 0.00 3.87
N SER A 28 -6.05 0.74 4.97
CA SER A 28 -6.86 0.39 6.15
C SER A 28 -8.29 0.91 6.09
N GLY A 29 -8.70 1.47 4.95
CA GLY A 29 -9.90 2.29 4.82
C GLY A 29 -11.03 1.74 3.94
N VAL A 30 -11.24 0.42 3.87
CA VAL A 30 -12.36 -0.15 3.10
C VAL A 30 -13.62 -0.22 3.96
N GLY A 31 -14.62 0.61 3.59
CA GLY A 31 -15.88 0.73 4.31
C GLY A 31 -15.82 1.70 5.49
N SER A 32 -16.60 2.81 5.44
CA SER A 32 -16.56 3.90 6.42
C SER A 32 -16.85 3.44 7.85
N ARG A 33 -17.77 2.48 8.02
CA ARG A 33 -18.15 1.95 9.35
C ARG A 33 -17.01 1.12 9.96
N ALA A 34 -16.41 0.22 9.19
CA ALA A 34 -15.30 -0.60 9.66
C ALA A 34 -14.07 0.26 10.00
N THR A 35 -13.74 1.23 9.15
CA THR A 35 -12.62 2.17 9.38
C THR A 35 -12.83 3.01 10.62
N SER A 36 -14.09 3.44 10.92
CA SER A 36 -14.45 4.15 12.15
C SER A 36 -14.04 3.39 13.41
N MET A 37 -14.02 2.08 13.35
CA MET A 37 -13.64 1.18 14.45
C MET A 37 -12.19 0.67 14.35
N GLY A 38 -11.33 1.40 13.62
CA GLY A 38 -9.93 1.01 13.44
C GLY A 38 -9.72 -0.28 12.62
N GLY A 39 -10.73 -0.73 11.88
CA GLY A 39 -10.72 -2.00 11.17
C GLY A 39 -10.99 -3.23 12.05
N ALA A 40 -11.39 -3.05 13.30
CA ALA A 40 -11.84 -4.15 14.16
C ALA A 40 -13.25 -4.59 13.74
N PHE A 41 -13.33 -5.40 12.69
CA PHE A 41 -14.61 -5.71 12.04
C PHE A 41 -14.80 -7.18 11.66
N ARG A 42 -13.77 -8.02 11.70
CA ARG A 42 -13.84 -9.44 11.29
C ARG A 42 -14.84 -10.26 12.12
N GLY A 43 -14.93 -9.97 13.41
CA GLY A 43 -15.90 -10.60 14.31
C GLY A 43 -17.33 -10.06 14.19
N MET A 44 -17.49 -8.85 13.69
CA MET A 44 -18.79 -8.18 13.51
C MET A 44 -19.33 -8.40 12.09
N ALA A 45 -18.65 -7.98 11.07
CA ALA A 45 -18.82 -8.17 9.63
C ALA A 45 -20.29 -8.18 9.17
N ASP A 46 -21.10 -7.16 9.61
CA ASP A 46 -22.55 -7.15 9.46
C ASP A 46 -23.06 -6.06 8.50
N ASP A 47 -22.17 -5.53 7.62
CA ASP A 47 -22.54 -4.69 6.48
C ASP A 47 -21.84 -5.16 5.21
N ALA A 48 -22.13 -4.52 4.06
CA ALA A 48 -21.62 -4.95 2.76
C ALA A 48 -20.10 -4.94 2.63
N SER A 49 -19.37 -4.17 3.44
CA SER A 49 -17.89 -4.20 3.48
C SER A 49 -17.34 -5.52 4.07
N ALA A 50 -18.19 -6.38 4.62
CA ALA A 50 -17.85 -7.75 5.03
C ALA A 50 -17.15 -8.53 3.91
N MET A 51 -17.45 -8.27 2.64
CA MET A 51 -16.77 -8.89 1.49
C MET A 51 -15.24 -8.72 1.56
N TYR A 52 -14.78 -7.59 2.06
CA TYR A 52 -13.35 -7.32 2.25
C TYR A 52 -12.81 -7.90 3.57
N TRP A 53 -13.56 -7.73 4.70
CA TRP A 53 -13.06 -8.05 6.05
C TRP A 53 -13.26 -9.52 6.42
N ASN A 54 -14.48 -10.05 6.19
CA ASN A 54 -14.85 -11.44 6.45
C ASN A 54 -16.11 -11.79 5.64
N PRO A 55 -15.98 -12.43 4.47
CA PRO A 55 -17.10 -12.70 3.58
C PRO A 55 -18.20 -13.58 4.20
N ALA A 56 -17.90 -14.33 5.27
CA ALA A 56 -18.91 -15.10 6.00
C ALA A 56 -19.98 -14.20 6.66
N GLY A 57 -19.68 -12.93 6.90
CA GLY A 57 -20.63 -11.96 7.42
C GLY A 57 -21.88 -11.80 6.57
N LEU A 58 -21.73 -11.89 5.24
CA LEU A 58 -22.86 -11.84 4.31
C LEU A 58 -23.93 -12.89 4.62
N GLY A 59 -23.56 -14.07 5.14
CA GLY A 59 -24.49 -15.15 5.44
C GLY A 59 -25.53 -14.80 6.51
N PHE A 60 -25.29 -13.78 7.31
CA PHE A 60 -26.23 -13.29 8.34
C PHE A 60 -26.97 -12.01 7.93
N MET A 61 -26.83 -11.57 6.68
CA MET A 61 -27.56 -10.42 6.16
C MET A 61 -28.91 -10.86 5.59
N ASP A 62 -29.97 -10.20 6.01
CA ASP A 62 -31.35 -10.55 5.59
C ASP A 62 -31.89 -9.61 4.51
N GLU A 63 -31.23 -8.47 4.29
CA GLU A 63 -31.67 -7.44 3.36
C GLU A 63 -30.69 -7.29 2.19
N MET A 64 -31.26 -6.97 1.03
CA MET A 64 -30.47 -6.50 -0.09
C MET A 64 -30.01 -5.08 0.18
N SER A 65 -28.77 -4.77 -0.18
CA SER A 65 -28.25 -3.42 -0.01
C SER A 65 -27.30 -3.02 -1.14
N VAL A 66 -27.22 -1.73 -1.37
CA VAL A 66 -26.14 -1.09 -2.16
C VAL A 66 -25.50 -0.01 -1.32
N GLY A 67 -24.19 0.17 -1.49
CA GLY A 67 -23.43 1.19 -0.80
C GLY A 67 -22.38 1.78 -1.71
N LEU A 68 -22.20 3.09 -1.63
CA LEU A 68 -21.16 3.84 -2.29
C LEU A 68 -20.39 4.62 -1.24
N GLY A 69 -19.08 4.65 -1.34
CA GLY A 69 -18.25 5.42 -0.41
C GLY A 69 -16.90 5.77 -1.00
N GLY A 70 -16.09 6.43 -0.19
CA GLY A 70 -14.71 6.76 -0.55
C GLY A 70 -13.89 7.11 0.67
N THR A 71 -12.61 6.79 0.56
CA THR A 71 -11.55 7.16 1.51
C THR A 71 -10.71 8.25 0.89
N PHE A 72 -10.45 9.31 1.63
CA PHE A 72 -9.63 10.46 1.25
C PHE A 72 -8.46 10.53 2.22
N ILE A 73 -7.23 10.42 1.74
CA ILE A 73 -6.02 10.38 2.56
C ILE A 73 -5.13 11.56 2.18
N LEU A 74 -4.71 12.33 3.19
CA LEU A 74 -3.72 13.39 3.08
C LEU A 74 -2.48 12.97 3.86
N PRO A 75 -1.46 12.38 3.21
CA PRO A 75 -0.19 12.04 3.85
C PRO A 75 0.68 13.27 4.05
N SER A 76 1.56 13.20 5.04
CA SER A 76 2.64 14.16 5.28
C SER A 76 3.86 13.39 5.73
N SER A 77 4.95 13.47 4.96
CA SER A 77 6.21 12.77 5.26
C SER A 77 7.38 13.72 5.17
N THR A 78 8.37 13.55 6.06
CA THR A 78 9.63 14.27 6.04
C THR A 78 10.80 13.29 6.01
N TRP A 79 11.87 13.71 5.37
CA TRP A 79 13.14 13.00 5.31
C TRP A 79 14.29 13.99 5.50
N ASP A 80 15.12 13.74 6.52
CA ASP A 80 16.27 14.58 6.86
C ASP A 80 17.59 13.78 6.72
N PRO A 81 18.34 13.96 5.61
CA PRO A 81 19.65 13.34 5.43
C PRO A 81 20.79 14.08 6.14
N THR A 82 20.51 15.11 6.94
CA THR A 82 21.54 15.91 7.60
C THR A 82 22.49 15.05 8.45
N GLY A 83 23.77 15.25 8.28
CA GLY A 83 24.81 14.46 8.97
C GLY A 83 25.14 13.12 8.31
N THR A 84 24.48 12.78 7.20
CA THR A 84 24.77 11.58 6.42
C THR A 84 25.74 11.87 5.27
N ALA A 85 26.28 10.81 4.65
CA ALA A 85 27.16 10.94 3.47
C ALA A 85 26.43 11.52 2.24
N LEU A 86 25.09 11.45 2.20
CA LEU A 86 24.28 12.01 1.11
C LEU A 86 24.41 13.54 1.00
N THR A 87 24.61 14.23 2.11
CA THR A 87 24.79 15.70 2.08
C THR A 87 26.13 16.14 1.48
N GLY A 88 27.06 15.22 1.22
CA GLY A 88 28.27 15.44 0.44
C GLY A 88 28.06 15.34 -1.06
N ILE A 89 26.89 14.86 -1.52
CA ILE A 89 26.57 14.76 -2.96
C ILE A 89 26.13 16.16 -3.45
N PRO A 90 26.81 16.75 -4.47
CA PRO A 90 26.35 17.98 -5.07
C PRO A 90 24.92 17.84 -5.59
N GLY A 91 24.05 18.75 -5.19
CA GLY A 91 22.62 18.68 -5.50
C GLY A 91 21.74 18.34 -4.30
N PHE A 92 22.24 17.61 -3.29
CA PHE A 92 21.57 17.48 -2.01
C PHE A 92 22.01 18.54 -1.01
N SER A 93 21.07 19.08 -0.26
CA SER A 93 21.35 20.04 0.82
C SER A 93 21.20 19.36 2.18
N ALA A 94 21.96 19.84 3.16
CA ALA A 94 21.81 19.43 4.57
C ALA A 94 20.57 20.12 5.17
N LYS A 95 19.38 19.66 4.81
CA LYS A 95 18.09 20.15 5.31
C LYS A 95 17.07 19.02 5.34
N GLU A 96 16.02 19.20 6.13
CA GLU A 96 14.83 18.36 6.03
C GLU A 96 14.08 18.63 4.73
N TYR A 97 13.67 17.60 4.05
CA TYR A 97 12.82 17.62 2.87
C TYR A 97 11.41 17.16 3.25
N GLU A 98 10.41 17.78 2.64
CA GLU A 98 9.00 17.37 2.76
C GLU A 98 8.54 16.74 1.45
N ALA A 99 7.78 15.64 1.56
CA ALA A 99 7.07 15.07 0.43
C ALA A 99 5.96 16.03 -0.06
N GLU A 100 5.64 15.98 -1.34
CA GLU A 100 4.51 16.72 -1.88
C GLU A 100 3.20 16.30 -1.21
N LYS A 101 2.42 17.27 -0.74
CA LYS A 101 1.11 17.05 -0.12
C LYS A 101 0.06 16.87 -1.20
N SER A 102 -0.40 15.65 -1.42
CA SER A 102 -1.39 15.32 -2.44
C SER A 102 -2.54 14.53 -1.81
N LEU A 103 -3.78 14.98 -2.06
CA LEU A 103 -4.97 14.29 -1.61
C LEU A 103 -5.19 13.04 -2.47
N ARG A 104 -5.15 11.86 -1.84
CA ARG A 104 -5.43 10.59 -2.48
C ARG A 104 -6.86 10.17 -2.21
N SER A 105 -7.58 9.71 -3.23
CA SER A 105 -8.98 9.29 -3.12
C SER A 105 -9.19 7.87 -3.62
N PHE A 106 -9.89 7.05 -2.80
CA PHE A 106 -10.09 5.63 -3.03
C PHE A 106 -11.58 5.31 -2.93
N PRO A 107 -12.32 5.27 -4.07
CA PRO A 107 -13.73 4.96 -4.07
C PRO A 107 -13.99 3.48 -3.74
N ASN A 108 -15.18 3.19 -3.21
CA ASN A 108 -15.66 1.85 -3.01
C ASN A 108 -17.16 1.75 -3.30
N LEU A 109 -17.56 0.61 -3.86
CA LEU A 109 -18.94 0.27 -4.19
C LEU A 109 -19.23 -1.14 -3.69
N PHE A 110 -20.40 -1.34 -3.08
CA PHE A 110 -20.83 -2.63 -2.59
C PHE A 110 -22.30 -2.88 -2.97
N ALA A 111 -22.60 -4.11 -3.33
CA ALA A 111 -23.97 -4.59 -3.52
C ALA A 111 -24.12 -5.96 -2.88
N THR A 112 -25.22 -6.20 -2.18
CA THR A 112 -25.55 -7.49 -1.58
C THR A 112 -26.91 -7.98 -2.04
N MET A 113 -27.03 -9.30 -2.21
CA MET A 113 -28.27 -9.97 -2.58
C MET A 113 -28.59 -11.07 -1.56
N ALA A 114 -29.71 -10.91 -0.86
CA ALA A 114 -30.15 -11.78 0.23
C ALA A 114 -31.50 -12.47 -0.03
N LYS A 115 -31.78 -12.83 -1.30
CA LYS A 115 -33.05 -13.49 -1.68
C LYS A 115 -33.21 -14.93 -1.15
N ASN A 116 -32.10 -15.64 -0.95
CA ASN A 116 -32.12 -16.99 -0.40
C ASN A 116 -31.82 -16.94 1.11
N PRO A 117 -32.59 -17.67 1.96
CA PRO A 117 -32.36 -17.63 3.41
C PRO A 117 -30.96 -18.06 3.83
N LYS A 118 -30.37 -19.02 3.13
CA LYS A 118 -29.05 -19.57 3.49
C LYS A 118 -27.91 -19.12 2.58
N LEU A 119 -28.20 -18.79 1.32
CA LEU A 119 -27.16 -18.46 0.33
C LEU A 119 -27.27 -16.98 -0.04
N LYS A 120 -26.21 -16.24 0.22
CA LYS A 120 -26.12 -14.80 0.00
C LYS A 120 -24.99 -14.51 -0.97
N TYR A 121 -25.15 -13.45 -1.75
CA TYR A 121 -24.16 -13.00 -2.74
C TYR A 121 -23.80 -11.56 -2.49
N GLY A 122 -22.59 -11.19 -2.87
CA GLY A 122 -22.11 -9.83 -2.86
C GLY A 122 -21.25 -9.53 -4.08
N LEU A 123 -21.20 -8.25 -4.45
CA LEU A 123 -20.25 -7.70 -5.40
C LEU A 123 -19.67 -6.43 -4.80
N GLY A 124 -18.35 -6.41 -4.62
CA GLY A 124 -17.58 -5.25 -4.19
C GLY A 124 -16.72 -4.74 -5.33
N VAL A 125 -16.52 -3.42 -5.40
CA VAL A 125 -15.45 -2.78 -6.16
C VAL A 125 -14.77 -1.82 -5.22
N PHE A 126 -13.50 -2.04 -4.95
CA PHE A 126 -12.73 -1.24 -3.98
C PHE A 126 -11.24 -1.27 -4.31
N ILE A 127 -10.48 -0.41 -3.63
CA ILE A 127 -9.04 -0.33 -3.77
C ILE A 127 -8.42 -0.85 -2.46
N PRO A 128 -7.96 -2.11 -2.40
CA PRO A 128 -7.35 -2.67 -1.19
C PRO A 128 -5.91 -2.22 -0.99
N TYR A 129 -5.24 -1.85 -2.07
CA TYR A 129 -3.85 -1.44 -2.09
C TYR A 129 -3.71 -0.15 -2.88
N GLY A 130 -3.08 0.86 -2.28
CA GLY A 130 -2.92 2.13 -2.95
C GLY A 130 -2.21 3.14 -2.05
N LEU A 131 -1.04 3.56 -2.48
CA LEU A 131 -0.26 4.62 -1.83
C LEU A 131 0.58 5.33 -2.88
N GLY A 132 1.17 6.45 -2.51
CA GLY A 132 2.11 7.15 -3.35
C GLY A 132 2.71 8.34 -2.63
N THR A 133 3.94 8.67 -2.98
CA THR A 133 4.68 9.82 -2.47
C THR A 133 5.55 10.38 -3.56
N THR A 134 5.75 11.68 -3.56
CA THR A 134 6.58 12.42 -4.51
C THR A 134 7.50 13.36 -3.74
N TRP A 135 8.76 13.43 -4.14
CA TRP A 135 9.80 14.22 -3.50
C TRP A 135 10.56 15.04 -4.53
N ASP A 136 10.75 16.30 -4.23
CA ASP A 136 11.67 17.22 -4.90
C ASP A 136 12.83 17.50 -3.93
N ALA A 137 13.88 16.72 -4.04
CA ALA A 137 15.00 16.74 -3.10
C ALA A 137 16.37 17.02 -3.75
N TYR A 138 16.47 17.00 -5.09
CA TYR A 138 17.71 17.12 -5.80
C TYR A 138 17.78 18.39 -6.64
N ASN A 139 18.89 19.10 -6.56
CA ASN A 139 19.16 20.27 -7.37
C ASN A 139 20.13 19.88 -8.50
N GLN A 140 19.60 19.48 -9.64
CA GLN A 140 20.37 19.08 -10.83
C GLN A 140 21.25 20.23 -11.37
N ALA A 141 20.83 21.48 -11.17
CA ALA A 141 21.63 22.63 -11.61
C ALA A 141 22.96 22.75 -10.84
N ALA A 142 23.05 22.22 -9.61
CA ALA A 142 24.29 22.21 -8.83
C ALA A 142 25.39 21.35 -9.48
N VAL A 143 25.01 20.40 -10.34
CA VAL A 143 25.95 19.59 -11.15
C VAL A 143 25.97 20.00 -12.62
N GLY A 144 25.34 21.13 -12.96
CA GLY A 144 25.33 21.70 -14.31
C GLY A 144 24.37 21.00 -15.28
N ILE A 145 23.45 20.17 -14.81
CA ILE A 145 22.44 19.54 -15.68
C ILE A 145 21.30 20.55 -15.95
N SER A 146 20.89 20.64 -17.23
CA SER A 146 19.78 21.51 -17.63
C SER A 146 18.46 20.98 -17.11
N SER A 147 17.65 21.86 -16.49
CA SER A 147 16.31 21.52 -16.01
C SER A 147 15.31 21.16 -17.13
N ALA A 148 15.61 21.54 -18.38
CA ALA A 148 14.76 21.23 -19.52
C ALA A 148 14.81 19.75 -19.94
N ASP A 149 15.91 19.06 -19.59
CA ASP A 149 16.16 17.67 -19.98
C ASP A 149 16.06 16.69 -18.81
N PHE A 150 16.04 17.20 -17.56
CA PHE A 150 15.96 16.39 -16.34
C PHE A 150 14.50 16.11 -15.97
N PRO A 151 14.14 14.91 -15.48
CA PRO A 151 12.78 14.62 -15.04
C PRO A 151 12.27 15.63 -13.99
N THR A 152 11.01 16.02 -14.11
CA THR A 152 10.34 16.89 -13.12
C THR A 152 10.07 16.16 -11.82
N GLU A 153 9.84 14.84 -11.88
CA GLU A 153 9.63 13.97 -10.73
C GLU A 153 10.89 13.14 -10.49
N GLU A 154 11.68 13.54 -9.50
CA GLU A 154 12.98 12.95 -9.24
C GLU A 154 12.91 11.65 -8.46
N MET A 155 12.03 11.63 -7.45
CA MET A 155 11.80 10.48 -6.60
C MET A 155 10.30 10.37 -6.33
N MET A 156 9.65 9.38 -6.92
CA MET A 156 8.22 9.15 -6.77
C MET A 156 7.93 7.66 -6.74
N SER A 157 6.92 7.29 -5.98
CA SER A 157 6.25 5.99 -6.12
C SER A 157 4.75 6.18 -6.08
N SER A 158 4.04 5.44 -6.89
CA SER A 158 2.58 5.40 -6.90
C SER A 158 2.14 3.97 -7.23
N ILE A 159 1.21 3.44 -6.44
CA ILE A 159 0.55 2.16 -6.70
C ILE A 159 -0.94 2.31 -6.47
N ALA A 160 -1.75 1.71 -7.32
CA ALA A 160 -3.17 1.57 -7.11
C ALA A 160 -3.65 0.22 -7.68
N ILE A 161 -4.37 -0.57 -6.86
CA ILE A 161 -4.93 -1.84 -7.28
C ILE A 161 -6.44 -1.79 -7.06
N ILE A 162 -7.19 -1.82 -8.14
CA ILE A 162 -8.65 -1.92 -8.12
C ILE A 162 -9.02 -3.40 -8.08
N ASP A 163 -9.88 -3.78 -7.14
CA ASP A 163 -10.38 -5.15 -6.98
C ASP A 163 -11.89 -5.18 -7.29
N VAL A 164 -12.27 -5.98 -8.27
CA VAL A 164 -13.66 -6.38 -8.54
C VAL A 164 -13.88 -7.71 -7.85
N HIS A 165 -14.71 -7.72 -6.81
CA HIS A 165 -14.75 -8.76 -5.79
C HIS A 165 -16.14 -9.39 -5.62
N PRO A 166 -16.56 -10.34 -6.49
CA PRO A 166 -17.73 -11.17 -6.23
C PRO A 166 -17.50 -12.08 -5.02
N SER A 167 -18.52 -12.18 -4.19
CA SER A 167 -18.50 -12.99 -2.96
C SER A 167 -19.77 -13.81 -2.79
N VAL A 168 -19.63 -14.94 -2.14
CA VAL A 168 -20.74 -15.81 -1.77
C VAL A 168 -20.57 -16.24 -0.30
N ALA A 169 -21.68 -16.30 0.42
CA ALA A 169 -21.69 -16.84 1.78
C ALA A 169 -22.86 -17.81 1.97
N TYR A 170 -22.61 -18.84 2.75
CA TYR A 170 -23.59 -19.86 3.09
C TYR A 170 -23.77 -19.97 4.59
N GLN A 171 -24.99 -19.77 5.07
CA GLN A 171 -25.36 -19.97 6.45
C GLN A 171 -25.52 -21.48 6.72
N ILE A 172 -24.51 -22.10 7.28
CA ILE A 172 -24.45 -23.56 7.55
C ILE A 172 -25.46 -23.93 8.63
N THR A 173 -25.44 -23.14 9.73
CA THR A 173 -26.40 -23.26 10.85
C THR A 173 -26.90 -21.86 11.24
N PRO A 174 -27.89 -21.72 12.11
CA PRO A 174 -28.32 -20.42 12.62
C PRO A 174 -27.21 -19.60 13.29
N CYS A 175 -26.14 -20.25 13.75
CA CYS A 175 -25.01 -19.61 14.45
C CYS A 175 -23.67 -19.66 13.66
N LEU A 176 -23.61 -20.33 12.50
CA LEU A 176 -22.37 -20.48 11.74
C LEU A 176 -22.58 -20.18 10.26
N SER A 177 -21.74 -19.31 9.72
CA SER A 177 -21.65 -19.02 8.28
C SER A 177 -20.23 -19.20 7.77
N ALA A 178 -20.10 -19.59 6.51
CA ALA A 178 -18.86 -19.59 5.75
C ALA A 178 -19.01 -18.69 4.52
N GLY A 179 -17.94 -18.04 4.11
CA GLY A 179 -17.92 -17.16 2.94
C GLY A 179 -16.65 -17.32 2.12
N LEU A 180 -16.79 -17.04 0.83
CA LEU A 180 -15.70 -17.03 -0.15
C LEU A 180 -15.88 -15.82 -1.05
N GLY A 181 -14.77 -15.12 -1.36
CA GLY A 181 -14.71 -14.09 -2.38
C GLY A 181 -13.59 -14.38 -3.37
N ILE A 182 -13.75 -13.92 -4.59
CA ILE A 182 -12.74 -13.98 -5.64
C ILE A 182 -12.41 -12.55 -6.04
N SER A 183 -11.11 -12.25 -6.17
CA SER A 183 -10.61 -10.96 -6.62
C SER A 183 -10.21 -11.03 -8.09
N ALA A 184 -10.73 -10.12 -8.91
CA ALA A 184 -10.17 -9.77 -10.20
C ALA A 184 -9.57 -8.38 -10.08
N MET A 185 -8.25 -8.31 -10.08
CA MET A 185 -7.49 -7.11 -9.77
C MET A 185 -6.88 -6.50 -11.03
N TYR A 186 -6.92 -5.17 -11.12
CA TYR A 186 -6.14 -4.38 -12.06
C TYR A 186 -5.23 -3.44 -11.27
N GLY A 187 -3.93 -3.57 -11.49
CA GLY A 187 -2.90 -2.79 -10.81
C GLY A 187 -2.20 -1.83 -11.75
N THR A 188 -1.87 -0.65 -11.25
CA THR A 188 -0.97 0.32 -11.87
C THR A 188 0.16 0.64 -10.93
N ILE A 189 1.35 0.85 -11.49
CA ILE A 189 2.56 1.19 -10.75
C ILE A 189 3.33 2.24 -11.53
N GLU A 190 3.78 3.28 -10.82
CA GLU A 190 4.66 4.32 -11.34
C GLU A 190 5.80 4.53 -10.34
N ILE A 191 7.04 4.59 -10.84
CA ILE A 191 8.22 4.74 -9.99
C ILE A 191 9.23 5.63 -10.68
N ALA A 192 9.48 6.81 -10.12
CA ALA A 192 10.59 7.67 -10.52
C ALA A 192 11.72 7.59 -9.50
N LYS A 193 12.95 7.47 -9.98
CA LYS A 193 14.15 7.31 -9.15
C LYS A 193 15.29 8.17 -9.61
N LEU A 194 16.00 8.69 -8.61
CA LEU A 194 17.31 9.28 -8.79
C LEU A 194 18.34 8.44 -8.02
N GLN A 195 19.34 7.95 -8.70
CA GLN A 195 20.39 7.11 -8.14
C GLN A 195 21.77 7.66 -8.44
N PHE A 196 22.70 7.39 -7.52
CA PHE A 196 24.13 7.75 -7.68
C PHE A 196 24.95 6.47 -7.63
N PRO A 197 25.63 6.09 -8.73
CA PRO A 197 26.49 4.91 -8.75
C PRO A 197 27.53 4.96 -7.65
N PHE A 198 27.73 3.84 -6.99
CA PHE A 198 28.69 3.68 -5.90
C PHE A 198 30.08 3.35 -6.46
N THR A 199 31.11 4.10 -6.10
CA THR A 199 32.46 3.92 -6.67
C THR A 199 33.41 3.05 -5.82
N GLY A 200 32.90 2.37 -4.81
CA GLY A 200 33.53 1.18 -4.23
C GLY A 200 34.68 1.35 -3.23
N VAL A 201 35.15 2.55 -2.85
CA VAL A 201 36.24 2.70 -1.86
C VAL A 201 35.96 3.88 -0.91
N ALA A 202 35.93 3.59 0.41
CA ALA A 202 35.82 4.61 1.44
C ALA A 202 36.98 5.63 1.35
N PRO A 203 36.72 6.94 1.58
CA PRO A 203 35.49 7.62 2.01
C PRO A 203 34.64 8.21 0.90
N ALA A 204 34.94 7.98 -0.38
CA ALA A 204 34.19 8.55 -1.51
C ALA A 204 33.35 7.48 -2.18
N TYR A 205 32.16 7.26 -1.65
CA TYR A 205 31.32 6.13 -2.04
C TYR A 205 30.38 6.37 -3.22
N TYR A 206 30.22 7.61 -3.68
CA TYR A 206 29.27 7.93 -4.74
C TYR A 206 29.94 8.60 -5.93
N SER A 207 29.54 8.23 -7.14
CA SER A 207 29.91 8.97 -8.35
C SER A 207 29.03 10.23 -8.45
N TYR A 208 29.52 11.33 -7.94
CA TYR A 208 28.79 12.61 -7.97
C TYR A 208 28.63 13.21 -9.35
N ALA A 209 29.34 12.69 -10.37
CA ALA A 209 29.39 13.27 -11.69
C ALA A 209 28.36 12.69 -12.69
N THR A 210 27.72 11.57 -12.33
CA THR A 210 26.84 10.84 -13.24
C THR A 210 25.60 10.33 -12.53
N PRO A 211 24.63 11.18 -12.20
CA PRO A 211 23.34 10.73 -11.69
C PRO A 211 22.63 9.86 -12.73
N LYS A 212 21.89 8.87 -12.26
CA LYS A 212 21.02 8.03 -13.08
C LYS A 212 19.57 8.32 -12.71
N THR A 213 18.76 8.61 -13.71
CA THR A 213 17.30 8.73 -13.57
C THR A 213 16.63 7.51 -14.14
N THR A 214 15.58 7.05 -13.50
CA THR A 214 14.76 5.94 -13.97
C THR A 214 13.31 6.29 -13.72
N ASP A 215 12.47 6.17 -14.74
CA ASP A 215 11.03 6.30 -14.68
C ASP A 215 10.42 5.00 -15.22
N LEU A 216 9.68 4.29 -14.37
CA LEU A 216 9.07 3.01 -14.66
C LEU A 216 7.56 3.14 -14.55
N ASN A 217 6.87 2.75 -15.60
CA ASN A 217 5.42 2.71 -15.67
C ASN A 217 4.98 1.28 -16.01
N GLY A 218 4.06 0.74 -15.23
CA GLY A 218 3.54 -0.60 -15.45
C GLY A 218 2.08 -0.74 -15.06
N SER A 219 1.38 -1.61 -15.76
CA SER A 219 0.00 -1.97 -15.42
C SER A 219 -0.27 -3.42 -15.75
N GLY A 220 -1.27 -4.00 -15.09
CA GLY A 220 -1.61 -5.38 -15.39
C GLY A 220 -2.69 -5.96 -14.51
N MET A 221 -2.92 -7.25 -14.68
CA MET A 221 -4.01 -7.96 -14.03
C MET A 221 -3.49 -9.07 -13.10
N GLY A 222 -4.30 -9.36 -12.08
CA GLY A 222 -4.08 -10.48 -11.17
C GLY A 222 -5.38 -11.03 -10.63
N PHE A 223 -5.28 -12.21 -10.03
CA PHE A 223 -6.42 -12.88 -9.40
C PHE A 223 -6.08 -13.29 -7.98
N GLY A 224 -7.07 -13.23 -7.11
CA GLY A 224 -6.94 -13.60 -5.72
C GLY A 224 -8.22 -14.19 -5.17
N ALA A 225 -8.19 -14.58 -3.90
CA ALA A 225 -9.38 -15.03 -3.20
C ALA A 225 -9.26 -14.71 -1.70
N ASN A 226 -10.41 -14.53 -1.07
CA ASN A 226 -10.52 -14.48 0.38
C ASN A 226 -11.58 -15.48 0.87
N PHE A 227 -11.48 -15.86 2.11
CA PHE A 227 -12.43 -16.76 2.77
C PHE A 227 -12.69 -16.30 4.19
N GLY A 228 -13.79 -16.79 4.74
CA GLY A 228 -14.12 -16.50 6.13
C GLY A 228 -15.06 -17.49 6.76
N LEU A 229 -15.00 -17.52 8.09
CA LEU A 229 -15.96 -18.18 8.96
C LEU A 229 -16.44 -17.17 10.00
N LEU A 230 -17.74 -17.18 10.29
CA LEU A 230 -18.33 -16.33 11.33
C LEU A 230 -19.22 -17.19 12.21
N PHE A 231 -18.87 -17.27 13.50
CA PHE A 231 -19.56 -18.07 14.50
C PHE A 231 -20.17 -17.17 15.58
N LYS A 232 -21.49 -17.28 15.79
CA LYS A 232 -22.29 -16.56 16.79
C LYS A 232 -22.84 -17.54 17.81
N PRO A 233 -22.02 -18.00 18.80
CA PRO A 233 -22.44 -19.00 19.79
C PRO A 233 -23.58 -18.51 20.70
N MET A 234 -23.73 -17.19 20.83
CA MET A 234 -24.79 -16.54 21.59
C MET A 234 -25.04 -15.13 21.02
N ASP A 235 -26.17 -14.53 21.31
CA ASP A 235 -26.58 -13.21 20.78
C ASP A 235 -25.58 -12.08 21.09
N LYS A 236 -24.79 -12.25 22.15
CA LYS A 236 -23.84 -11.24 22.60
C LYS A 236 -22.41 -11.42 22.05
N LEU A 237 -22.07 -12.62 21.55
CA LEU A 237 -20.72 -12.95 21.14
C LEU A 237 -20.68 -13.44 19.70
N SER A 238 -19.78 -12.86 18.94
CA SER A 238 -19.46 -13.30 17.58
C SER A 238 -17.95 -13.44 17.45
N VAL A 239 -17.49 -14.50 16.81
CA VAL A 239 -16.08 -14.78 16.53
C VAL A 239 -15.92 -15.03 15.04
N GLY A 240 -15.06 -14.27 14.40
CA GLY A 240 -14.77 -14.35 12.98
C GLY A 240 -13.32 -14.76 12.72
N VAL A 241 -13.12 -15.67 11.78
CA VAL A 241 -11.82 -15.96 11.18
C VAL A 241 -11.91 -15.63 9.70
N SER A 242 -10.92 -14.94 9.16
CA SER A 242 -10.84 -14.67 7.73
C SER A 242 -9.41 -14.76 7.23
N GLY A 243 -9.25 -14.99 5.93
CA GLY A 243 -7.95 -14.99 5.28
C GLY A 243 -8.05 -14.52 3.85
N LYS A 244 -6.97 -13.92 3.36
CA LYS A 244 -6.73 -13.61 1.95
C LYS A 244 -5.61 -14.51 1.46
N LEU A 245 -5.80 -15.15 0.33
CA LEU A 245 -4.74 -15.94 -0.28
C LEU A 245 -3.68 -15.01 -0.88
N PRO A 246 -2.41 -15.42 -0.82
CA PRO A 246 -1.37 -14.75 -1.57
C PRO A 246 -1.71 -14.72 -3.06
N SER A 247 -1.42 -13.60 -3.71
CA SER A 247 -1.73 -13.39 -5.13
C SER A 247 -0.60 -12.62 -5.82
N GLU A 248 -0.75 -12.39 -7.12
CA GLU A 248 0.24 -11.72 -7.94
C GLU A 248 -0.44 -10.91 -9.04
N ILE A 249 0.12 -9.74 -9.38
CA ILE A 249 -0.25 -8.92 -10.52
C ILE A 249 0.85 -9.06 -11.56
N SER A 250 0.53 -9.58 -12.75
CA SER A 250 1.44 -9.56 -13.89
C SER A 250 1.41 -8.16 -14.50
N LEU A 251 2.57 -7.50 -14.56
CA LEU A 251 2.73 -6.13 -15.01
C LEU A 251 3.46 -6.10 -16.35
N GLU A 252 2.97 -5.28 -17.26
CA GLU A 252 3.62 -4.92 -18.52
C GLU A 252 3.68 -3.39 -18.58
N GLY A 253 4.73 -2.85 -19.25
CA GLY A 253 4.89 -1.42 -19.37
C GLY A 253 6.23 -1.03 -19.95
N ASP A 254 6.73 0.14 -19.55
CA ASP A 254 7.99 0.68 -20.03
C ASP A 254 8.83 1.25 -18.89
N VAL A 255 10.13 1.30 -19.14
CA VAL A 255 11.11 1.99 -18.30
C VAL A 255 11.93 2.96 -19.15
N GLU A 256 11.90 4.24 -18.76
CA GLU A 256 12.78 5.26 -19.26
C GLU A 256 13.95 5.42 -18.30
N THR A 257 15.20 5.19 -18.77
CA THR A 257 16.38 5.30 -17.91
C THR A 257 17.51 6.01 -18.62
N TYR A 258 18.15 6.96 -17.91
CA TYR A 258 19.29 7.72 -18.42
C TYR A 258 20.39 7.86 -17.38
N THR A 259 21.65 7.74 -17.84
CA THR A 259 22.83 8.16 -17.09
C THR A 259 23.33 9.49 -17.64
N TRP A 260 23.53 10.47 -16.76
CA TRP A 260 23.88 11.84 -17.09
C TRP A 260 25.39 12.04 -16.93
N SER A 261 26.11 12.24 -18.02
CA SER A 261 27.58 12.37 -18.02
C SER A 261 28.11 13.79 -18.19
N ALA A 262 27.24 14.75 -18.57
CA ALA A 262 27.54 16.18 -18.68
C ALA A 262 26.21 16.96 -18.76
N PRO A 263 26.26 18.30 -18.67
CA PRO A 263 25.04 19.15 -18.62
C PRO A 263 23.98 18.88 -19.71
N SER A 264 24.39 18.34 -20.85
CA SER A 264 23.49 18.04 -21.98
C SER A 264 23.75 16.67 -22.60
N THR A 265 24.51 15.79 -21.92
CA THR A 265 24.85 14.48 -22.45
C THR A 265 24.27 13.40 -21.56
N ARG A 266 23.27 12.69 -22.06
CA ARG A 266 22.67 11.54 -21.42
C ARG A 266 22.79 10.29 -22.31
N ALA A 267 22.94 9.14 -21.70
CA ALA A 267 22.94 7.84 -22.37
C ALA A 267 21.88 6.94 -21.74
N GLY A 268 21.00 6.40 -22.55
CA GLY A 268 19.89 5.58 -22.12
C GLY A 268 18.80 5.51 -23.17
N GLY A 269 17.58 5.21 -22.74
CA GLY A 269 16.42 5.12 -23.62
C GLY A 269 15.18 4.62 -22.90
N VAL A 270 14.16 4.33 -23.71
CA VAL A 270 12.90 3.73 -23.27
C VAL A 270 12.89 2.26 -23.69
N PHE A 271 12.48 1.37 -22.80
CA PHE A 271 12.52 -0.08 -23.00
C PHE A 271 11.25 -0.71 -22.44
N ASP A 272 10.73 -1.72 -23.15
CA ASP A 272 9.59 -2.49 -22.66
C ASP A 272 9.99 -3.34 -21.44
N ILE A 273 9.09 -3.46 -20.48
CA ILE A 273 9.27 -4.26 -19.28
C ILE A 273 8.13 -5.27 -19.07
N GLU A 274 8.49 -6.41 -18.48
CA GLU A 274 7.58 -7.35 -17.88
C GLU A 274 8.00 -7.59 -16.43
N SER A 275 7.03 -7.70 -15.52
CA SER A 275 7.29 -7.94 -14.10
C SER A 275 6.10 -8.59 -13.42
N ALA A 276 6.28 -9.03 -12.18
CA ALA A 276 5.23 -9.59 -11.36
C ALA A 276 5.30 -9.02 -9.94
N LEU A 277 4.21 -8.34 -9.53
CA LEU A 277 4.08 -7.82 -8.18
C LEU A 277 3.38 -8.83 -7.27
N LYS A 278 4.11 -9.38 -6.32
CA LYS A 278 3.58 -10.31 -5.32
C LYS A 278 2.78 -9.56 -4.25
N LEU A 279 1.54 -9.98 -4.02
CA LEU A 279 0.68 -9.47 -2.96
C LEU A 279 0.64 -10.44 -1.78
N PRO A 280 0.63 -9.93 -0.53
CA PRO A 280 0.69 -10.78 0.64
C PRO A 280 -0.59 -11.58 0.85
N GLY A 281 -0.45 -12.74 1.47
CA GLY A 281 -1.55 -13.39 2.14
C GLY A 281 -1.83 -12.74 3.50
N GLU A 282 -3.03 -12.92 4.03
CA GLU A 282 -3.42 -12.43 5.34
C GLU A 282 -4.28 -13.47 6.05
N VAL A 283 -4.09 -13.64 7.36
CA VAL A 283 -5.03 -14.35 8.24
C VAL A 283 -5.40 -13.46 9.40
N GLY A 284 -6.68 -13.47 9.76
CA GLY A 284 -7.18 -12.63 10.83
C GLY A 284 -8.22 -13.33 11.70
N LEU A 285 -8.23 -12.94 12.96
CA LEU A 285 -9.18 -13.35 13.98
C LEU A 285 -9.85 -12.10 14.55
N GLY A 286 -11.17 -12.13 14.66
CA GLY A 286 -11.94 -11.03 15.26
C GLY A 286 -12.96 -11.53 16.27
N VAL A 287 -13.13 -10.76 17.33
CA VAL A 287 -14.13 -11.00 18.36
C VAL A 287 -14.99 -9.75 18.50
N SER A 288 -16.31 -9.92 18.45
CA SER A 288 -17.30 -8.88 18.70
C SER A 288 -18.16 -9.24 19.89
N TYR A 289 -18.26 -8.32 20.85
CA TYR A 289 -19.04 -8.53 22.08
C TYR A 289 -20.03 -7.38 22.31
N LYS A 290 -21.32 -7.73 22.41
CA LYS A 290 -22.39 -6.80 22.78
C LYS A 290 -22.42 -6.62 24.29
N VAL A 291 -21.82 -5.55 24.79
CA VAL A 291 -21.82 -5.19 26.21
C VAL A 291 -23.26 -4.95 26.67
N MET A 292 -24.04 -4.25 25.84
CA MET A 292 -25.48 -4.05 25.96
C MET A 292 -26.11 -3.98 24.55
N PRO A 293 -27.44 -4.03 24.40
CA PRO A 293 -28.09 -4.03 23.09
C PRO A 293 -27.68 -2.87 22.17
N SER A 294 -27.29 -1.74 22.75
CA SER A 294 -26.85 -0.54 22.01
C SER A 294 -25.35 -0.32 21.99
N TRP A 295 -24.53 -1.22 22.56
CA TRP A 295 -23.09 -1.01 22.67
C TRP A 295 -22.30 -2.29 22.38
N VAL A 296 -21.44 -2.21 21.35
CA VAL A 296 -20.58 -3.30 20.90
C VAL A 296 -19.13 -2.88 21.04
N VAL A 297 -18.28 -3.83 21.43
CA VAL A 297 -16.81 -3.72 21.44
C VAL A 297 -16.23 -4.84 20.57
N ASN A 298 -15.26 -4.50 19.74
CA ASN A 298 -14.63 -5.39 18.79
C ASN A 298 -13.10 -5.41 19.02
N LEU A 299 -12.51 -6.60 18.91
CA LEU A 299 -11.06 -6.81 18.95
C LEU A 299 -10.69 -7.68 17.77
N ASP A 300 -9.73 -7.21 16.96
CA ASP A 300 -9.23 -7.96 15.81
C ASP A 300 -7.70 -8.09 15.89
N TYR A 301 -7.19 -9.23 15.45
CA TYR A 301 -5.80 -9.49 15.16
C TYR A 301 -5.67 -9.93 13.71
N ALA A 302 -4.67 -9.42 13.00
CA ALA A 302 -4.32 -9.85 11.65
C ALA A 302 -2.81 -10.09 11.55
N TYR A 303 -2.44 -11.12 10.82
CA TYR A 303 -1.07 -11.43 10.42
C TYR A 303 -0.99 -11.39 8.91
N THR A 304 -0.11 -10.53 8.37
CA THR A 304 0.07 -10.30 6.94
C THR A 304 1.44 -10.80 6.50
N MET A 305 1.47 -11.66 5.50
CA MET A 305 2.65 -12.39 5.00
C MET A 305 3.39 -11.53 3.97
N TRP A 306 3.97 -10.40 4.40
CA TRP A 306 4.75 -9.50 3.56
C TRP A 306 6.11 -10.05 3.14
N ASP A 307 6.64 -11.05 3.85
CA ASP A 307 7.87 -11.78 3.53
C ASP A 307 7.87 -12.42 2.13
N ARG A 308 6.71 -12.52 1.49
CA ARG A 308 6.61 -12.88 0.07
C ARG A 308 7.15 -11.81 -0.87
N LEU A 309 7.19 -10.55 -0.44
CA LEU A 309 7.77 -9.45 -1.18
C LEU A 309 9.25 -9.30 -0.81
N ASP A 310 10.03 -10.31 -1.15
CA ASP A 310 11.48 -10.38 -0.98
C ASP A 310 12.19 -9.59 -2.09
N GLU A 311 11.89 -9.93 -3.33
CA GLU A 311 12.36 -9.21 -4.51
C GLU A 311 11.26 -9.13 -5.59
N VAL A 312 11.34 -8.10 -6.42
CA VAL A 312 10.60 -7.99 -7.68
C VAL A 312 11.59 -8.03 -8.83
N VAL A 313 11.43 -9.02 -9.70
CA VAL A 313 12.25 -9.15 -10.92
C VAL A 313 11.58 -8.35 -12.03
N VAL A 314 12.35 -7.51 -12.71
CA VAL A 314 11.91 -6.74 -13.88
C VAL A 314 12.69 -7.24 -15.09
N ASP A 315 12.00 -7.84 -16.03
CA ASP A 315 12.53 -8.24 -17.32
C ASP A 315 12.48 -7.04 -18.27
N ILE A 316 13.65 -6.57 -18.72
CA ILE A 316 13.79 -5.39 -19.58
C ILE A 316 14.19 -5.85 -20.97
N THR A 317 13.38 -5.57 -21.97
CA THR A 317 13.66 -5.92 -23.37
C THR A 317 14.47 -4.82 -24.06
N ILE A 318 15.74 -5.09 -24.30
CA ILE A 318 16.66 -4.17 -24.96
C ILE A 318 16.82 -4.57 -26.43
N PRO A 319 16.50 -3.67 -27.40
CA PRO A 319 16.73 -3.94 -28.82
C PRO A 319 18.18 -4.36 -29.09
N SER A 320 18.39 -5.45 -29.83
CA SER A 320 19.69 -6.01 -30.22
C SER A 320 20.51 -6.65 -29.08
N VAL A 321 20.02 -6.69 -27.85
CA VAL A 321 20.61 -7.41 -26.70
C VAL A 321 19.76 -8.60 -26.30
N GLY A 322 18.44 -8.39 -26.23
CA GLY A 322 17.47 -9.33 -25.70
C GLY A 322 16.97 -8.90 -24.33
N VAL A 323 16.43 -9.86 -23.57
CA VAL A 323 15.92 -9.61 -22.22
C VAL A 323 17.06 -9.56 -21.22
N VAL A 324 17.09 -8.51 -20.43
CA VAL A 324 18.00 -8.31 -19.29
C VAL A 324 17.17 -8.23 -18.03
N GLN A 325 17.53 -8.99 -17.02
CA GLN A 325 16.83 -8.98 -15.73
C GLN A 325 17.46 -7.95 -14.78
N ASP A 326 16.59 -7.20 -14.13
CA ASP A 326 16.95 -6.40 -12.98
C ASP A 326 16.09 -6.77 -11.77
N LYS A 327 16.65 -6.56 -10.58
CA LYS A 327 16.02 -6.97 -9.32
C LYS A 327 15.83 -5.79 -8.41
N LEU A 328 14.62 -5.67 -7.93
CA LEU A 328 14.25 -4.71 -6.90
C LEU A 328 14.18 -5.46 -5.57
N LEU A 329 15.14 -5.20 -4.69
CA LEU A 329 15.20 -5.85 -3.38
C LEU A 329 14.27 -5.17 -2.38
N PHE A 330 13.42 -5.93 -1.74
CA PHE A 330 12.49 -5.48 -0.70
C PHE A 330 12.87 -6.05 0.66
N ASN A 331 13.12 -7.35 0.72
CA ASN A 331 13.40 -8.09 1.95
C ASN A 331 12.35 -7.81 3.04
N TRP A 332 11.07 -7.63 2.64
CA TRP A 332 10.03 -7.28 3.60
C TRP A 332 9.74 -8.40 4.58
N GLU A 333 9.32 -8.02 5.78
CA GLU A 333 9.03 -8.93 6.86
C GLU A 333 7.52 -9.04 7.09
N SER A 334 7.05 -10.23 7.46
CA SER A 334 5.65 -10.44 7.85
C SER A 334 5.30 -9.65 9.10
N THR A 335 4.08 -9.10 9.14
CA THR A 335 3.65 -8.15 10.18
C THR A 335 2.40 -8.56 10.91
N SER A 336 2.23 -8.00 12.10
CA SER A 336 1.04 -8.14 12.94
C SER A 336 0.33 -6.80 13.13
N ARG A 337 -1.01 -6.83 13.08
CA ARG A 337 -1.88 -5.71 13.40
C ARG A 337 -2.87 -6.10 14.48
N ILE A 338 -3.04 -5.23 15.48
CA ILE A 338 -4.06 -5.34 16.52
C ILE A 338 -4.97 -4.13 16.41
N SER A 339 -6.28 -4.35 16.40
CA SER A 339 -7.30 -3.30 16.30
C SER A 339 -8.34 -3.46 17.39
N LEU A 340 -8.70 -2.35 18.01
CA LEU A 340 -9.78 -2.26 19.00
C LEU A 340 -10.79 -1.22 18.53
N GLY A 341 -12.06 -1.59 18.49
CA GLY A 341 -13.14 -0.74 18.01
C GLY A 341 -14.39 -0.82 18.87
N THR A 342 -15.19 0.22 18.83
CA THR A 342 -16.49 0.25 19.53
C THR A 342 -17.54 1.01 18.73
N GLU A 343 -18.79 0.56 18.85
CA GLU A 343 -19.97 1.22 18.29
C GLU A 343 -21.05 1.36 19.36
N TYR A 344 -21.54 2.59 19.54
CA TYR A 344 -22.66 2.92 20.43
C TYR A 344 -23.83 3.47 19.63
N LEU A 345 -24.97 2.80 19.72
CA LEU A 345 -26.22 3.16 19.03
C LEU A 345 -27.14 3.97 19.96
N LYS A 346 -27.62 5.13 19.47
CA LYS A 346 -28.61 5.97 20.17
C LYS A 346 -29.71 6.39 19.20
N GLY A 347 -30.84 5.67 19.25
CA GLY A 347 -31.89 5.82 18.26
C GLY A 347 -31.40 5.50 16.85
N CYS A 348 -31.51 6.45 15.93
CA CYS A 348 -31.03 6.29 14.56
C CYS A 348 -29.56 6.70 14.38
N ASN A 349 -28.84 7.04 15.44
CA ASN A 349 -27.45 7.50 15.36
C ASN A 349 -26.49 6.44 15.90
N ALA A 350 -25.32 6.31 15.27
CA ALA A 350 -24.23 5.46 15.69
C ALA A 350 -22.97 6.31 15.92
N PHE A 351 -22.36 6.16 17.08
CA PHE A 351 -21.09 6.78 17.44
C PHE A 351 -20.03 5.69 17.51
N ARG A 352 -18.91 5.91 16.87
CA ARG A 352 -17.84 4.90 16.75
C ARG A 352 -16.50 5.50 17.11
N ALA A 353 -15.67 4.67 17.70
CA ALA A 353 -14.27 4.97 17.92
C ALA A 353 -13.44 3.70 17.74
N GLY A 354 -12.19 3.87 17.33
CA GLY A 354 -11.29 2.76 17.18
C GLY A 354 -9.84 3.20 17.19
N VAL A 355 -8.97 2.25 17.51
CA VAL A 355 -7.52 2.40 17.47
C VAL A 355 -6.92 1.14 16.86
N TYR A 356 -5.78 1.28 16.19
CA TYR A 356 -4.96 0.11 15.84
C TYR A 356 -3.48 0.43 16.04
N TYR A 357 -2.70 -0.63 16.27
CA TYR A 357 -1.27 -0.69 16.12
C TYR A 357 -0.96 -1.65 14.97
N ASP A 358 -0.07 -1.25 14.06
CA ASP A 358 0.30 -1.99 12.87
C ASP A 358 1.80 -1.86 12.62
N GLN A 359 2.50 -3.00 12.47
CA GLN A 359 3.93 -3.05 12.26
C GLN A 359 4.28 -2.73 10.80
N THR A 360 5.41 -2.07 10.57
CA THR A 360 5.95 -1.90 9.22
C THR A 360 6.64 -3.19 8.76
N PRO A 361 6.43 -3.62 7.50
CA PRO A 361 7.18 -4.74 6.92
C PRO A 361 8.57 -4.33 6.41
N ILE A 362 8.87 -3.03 6.31
CA ILE A 362 10.08 -2.54 5.66
C ILE A 362 11.27 -2.61 6.61
N PRO A 363 12.33 -3.38 6.29
CA PRO A 363 13.56 -3.36 7.06
C PRO A 363 14.39 -2.08 6.78
N LEU A 364 15.34 -1.76 7.67
CA LEU A 364 16.22 -0.58 7.51
C LEU A 364 17.10 -0.68 6.25
N GLU A 365 17.39 -1.89 5.83
CA GLU A 365 18.24 -2.23 4.69
C GLU A 365 17.65 -1.80 3.35
N THR A 366 16.33 -1.62 3.29
CA THR A 366 15.62 -1.23 2.06
C THR A 366 14.80 0.04 2.21
N GLN A 367 14.91 0.74 3.35
CA GLN A 367 14.17 1.98 3.60
C GLN A 367 14.64 3.14 2.73
N THR A 368 13.69 3.78 2.03
CA THR A 368 13.91 4.96 1.18
C THR A 368 12.79 5.99 1.37
N PRO A 369 12.97 7.26 0.96
CA PRO A 369 11.93 8.29 1.06
C PRO A 369 10.66 7.95 0.27
N THR A 370 10.78 7.21 -0.82
CA THR A 370 9.64 6.81 -1.65
C THR A 370 8.75 5.74 -1.02
N LEU A 371 9.19 5.16 0.13
CA LEU A 371 8.41 4.23 0.93
C LEU A 371 7.61 5.02 1.98
N SER A 372 6.30 5.16 1.81
CA SER A 372 5.47 6.00 2.69
C SER A 372 5.14 5.37 4.05
N ASP A 373 5.28 4.04 4.23
CA ASP A 373 5.19 3.39 5.55
C ASP A 373 6.56 3.29 6.21
N VAL A 374 7.01 4.41 6.66
CA VAL A 374 8.38 4.56 7.18
C VAL A 374 8.66 3.72 8.43
N SER A 375 7.65 3.39 9.24
CA SER A 375 7.81 2.68 10.52
C SER A 375 6.50 2.12 11.05
N ASP A 376 6.54 1.50 12.22
CA ASP A 376 5.34 1.09 12.97
C ASP A 376 4.40 2.27 13.20
N LYS A 377 3.10 2.01 13.10
CA LYS A 377 2.07 3.03 13.13
C LYS A 377 0.96 2.78 14.13
N VAL A 378 0.47 3.86 14.70
CA VAL A 378 -0.70 3.89 15.58
C VAL A 378 -1.76 4.78 14.96
N SER A 379 -3.01 4.34 14.96
CA SER A 379 -4.13 5.17 14.51
C SER A 379 -5.12 5.47 15.61
N GLY A 380 -5.76 6.64 15.50
CA GLY A 380 -6.98 6.99 16.20
C GLY A 380 -8.09 7.27 15.20
N ASN A 381 -9.28 6.72 15.45
CA ASN A 381 -10.45 6.80 14.57
C ASN A 381 -11.67 7.25 15.32
N LEU A 382 -12.43 8.18 14.74
CA LEU A 382 -13.74 8.60 15.23
C LEU A 382 -14.73 8.56 14.08
N GLY A 383 -15.92 8.04 14.32
CA GLY A 383 -16.94 7.91 13.29
C GLY A 383 -18.35 8.19 13.79
N TYR A 384 -19.17 8.65 12.86
CA TYR A 384 -20.57 8.89 13.04
C TYR A 384 -21.38 8.24 11.91
N GLY A 385 -22.46 7.59 12.28
CA GLY A 385 -23.41 7.01 11.34
C GLY A 385 -24.84 7.44 11.66
N ARG A 386 -25.69 7.53 10.64
CA ARG A 386 -27.10 7.83 10.79
C ARG A 386 -27.95 6.99 9.86
N LEU A 387 -28.99 6.35 10.46
CA LEU A 387 -30.02 5.64 9.70
C LEU A 387 -31.20 6.58 9.45
N MET A 388 -31.60 6.74 8.19
CA MET A 388 -32.72 7.58 7.76
C MET A 388 -33.68 6.74 6.90
N GLY A 389 -34.57 6.03 7.55
CA GLY A 389 -35.44 5.05 6.89
C GLY A 389 -34.60 3.90 6.30
N LYS A 390 -34.56 3.79 4.98
CA LYS A 390 -33.75 2.79 4.28
C LYS A 390 -32.32 3.27 3.94
N PHE A 391 -32.01 4.53 4.15
CA PHE A 391 -30.69 5.11 3.88
C PHE A 391 -29.81 5.08 5.13
N THR A 392 -28.55 4.80 4.94
CA THR A 392 -27.48 5.00 5.94
C THR A 392 -26.48 6.01 5.41
N ILE A 393 -26.01 6.90 6.27
CA ILE A 393 -24.87 7.77 6.00
C ILE A 393 -23.86 7.51 7.11
N ASP A 394 -22.61 7.25 6.71
CA ASP A 394 -21.48 7.03 7.61
C ASP A 394 -20.35 7.95 7.23
N ALA A 395 -19.72 8.55 8.24
CA ALA A 395 -18.52 9.37 8.06
C ALA A 395 -17.52 9.06 9.16
N ASN A 396 -16.23 9.15 8.85
CA ASN A 396 -15.18 9.05 9.85
C ASN A 396 -14.02 9.99 9.57
N VAL A 397 -13.25 10.26 10.63
CA VAL A 397 -11.93 10.87 10.56
C VAL A 397 -10.94 9.93 11.24
N GLN A 398 -9.80 9.75 10.62
CA GLN A 398 -8.68 8.93 11.11
C GLN A 398 -7.41 9.77 11.12
N TYR A 399 -6.63 9.64 12.18
CA TYR A 399 -5.25 10.09 12.26
C TYR A 399 -4.35 8.85 12.37
N VAL A 400 -3.28 8.80 11.58
CA VAL A 400 -2.24 7.77 11.66
C VAL A 400 -0.92 8.46 11.93
N GLY A 401 -0.29 8.13 13.04
CA GLY A 401 1.06 8.58 13.40
C GLY A 401 2.04 7.41 13.28
N PHE A 402 3.21 7.68 12.74
CA PHE A 402 4.31 6.73 12.62
C PHE A 402 5.38 7.05 13.66
N THR A 403 6.09 6.04 14.14
CA THR A 403 7.27 6.26 14.97
C THR A 403 8.41 6.82 14.12
N GLU A 404 9.21 7.76 14.67
CA GLU A 404 10.40 8.24 13.97
C GLU A 404 11.36 7.08 13.70
N ARG A 405 11.96 7.07 12.50
CA ARG A 405 12.90 6.04 12.09
C ARG A 405 14.18 6.66 11.55
N GLU A 406 15.33 6.11 11.92
CA GLU A 406 16.63 6.60 11.47
C GLU A 406 17.41 5.48 10.75
N VAL A 407 17.87 5.78 9.56
CA VAL A 407 18.76 4.94 8.76
C VAL A 407 20.16 5.55 8.80
N ILE A 408 21.08 4.92 9.55
CA ILE A 408 22.43 5.43 9.81
C ILE A 408 23.52 4.77 8.97
N THR A 409 23.21 3.67 8.29
CA THR A 409 24.17 2.91 7.47
C THR A 409 23.63 2.71 6.06
N THR A 410 24.49 2.89 5.06
CA THR A 410 24.16 2.53 3.69
C THR A 410 24.34 1.03 3.49
N ASN A 411 23.30 0.36 3.04
CA ASN A 411 23.37 -0.99 2.54
C ASN A 411 23.54 -0.96 1.01
N VAL A 412 24.33 -1.88 0.49
CA VAL A 412 24.67 -1.96 -0.93
C VAL A 412 24.41 -3.38 -1.41
N ASP A 413 23.64 -3.50 -2.48
CA ASP A 413 23.47 -4.78 -3.15
C ASP A 413 24.80 -5.28 -3.73
N SER A 414 25.15 -6.51 -3.41
CA SER A 414 26.44 -7.11 -3.79
C SER A 414 26.58 -7.36 -5.29
N ALA A 415 25.48 -7.49 -6.02
CA ALA A 415 25.47 -7.77 -7.45
C ALA A 415 25.49 -6.47 -8.28
N SER A 416 24.66 -5.51 -7.96
CA SER A 416 24.54 -4.24 -8.69
C SER A 416 25.51 -3.16 -8.21
N HIS A 417 26.07 -3.31 -7.01
CA HIS A 417 26.85 -2.29 -6.29
C HIS A 417 26.11 -0.95 -6.09
N MET A 418 24.77 -1.01 -6.02
CA MET A 418 23.91 0.16 -5.79
C MET A 418 23.39 0.17 -4.36
N PRO A 419 23.21 1.37 -3.76
CA PRO A 419 22.57 1.49 -2.46
C PRO A 419 21.15 0.93 -2.50
N THR A 420 20.80 0.14 -1.49
CA THR A 420 19.46 -0.44 -1.32
C THR A 420 18.57 0.40 -0.41
N ASN A 421 19.17 1.31 0.36
CA ASN A 421 18.48 2.23 1.26
C ASN A 421 19.02 3.65 1.12
N MET A 422 18.33 4.62 1.71
CA MET A 422 18.80 6.00 1.82
C MET A 422 18.91 6.40 3.28
N MET A 423 20.08 6.90 3.67
CA MET A 423 20.35 7.37 5.03
C MET A 423 19.54 8.61 5.37
N GLY A 424 19.16 8.75 6.62
CA GLY A 424 18.46 9.92 7.15
C GLY A 424 17.43 9.57 8.20
N LYS A 425 16.79 10.60 8.72
CA LYS A 425 15.64 10.47 9.62
C LYS A 425 14.37 10.58 8.85
N TYR A 426 13.45 9.68 9.13
CA TYR A 426 12.16 9.57 8.49
C TYR A 426 11.05 9.80 9.49
N ASN A 427 10.11 10.67 9.15
CA ASN A 427 8.91 10.88 9.93
C ASN A 427 7.70 10.96 8.99
N SER A 428 6.57 10.38 9.42
CA SER A 428 5.35 10.38 8.62
C SER A 428 4.13 10.45 9.51
N ASN A 429 3.08 11.04 8.97
CA ASN A 429 1.74 10.97 9.51
C ASN A 429 0.70 11.11 8.38
N SER A 430 -0.53 10.75 8.65
CA SER A 430 -1.61 11.01 7.71
C SER A 430 -2.92 11.33 8.42
N ILE A 431 -3.70 12.20 7.80
CA ILE A 431 -5.11 12.42 8.14
C ILE A 431 -5.94 11.85 7.02
N SER A 432 -6.94 11.06 7.36
CA SER A 432 -7.89 10.56 6.38
C SER A 432 -9.33 10.76 6.82
N GLY A 433 -10.22 10.85 5.85
CA GLY A 433 -11.65 10.88 6.03
C GLY A 433 -12.33 9.84 5.16
N ASN A 434 -13.39 9.22 5.67
CA ASN A 434 -14.22 8.32 4.88
C ASN A 434 -15.66 8.81 4.91
N ILE A 435 -16.35 8.70 3.79
CA ILE A 435 -17.78 8.94 3.67
C ILE A 435 -18.40 7.75 2.95
N GLY A 436 -19.57 7.30 3.45
CA GLY A 436 -20.34 6.22 2.84
C GLY A 436 -21.83 6.50 2.89
N ILE A 437 -22.51 6.12 1.84
CA ILE A 437 -23.97 6.15 1.74
C ILE A 437 -24.43 4.75 1.37
N GLY A 438 -25.37 4.21 2.13
CA GLY A 438 -26.00 2.90 1.87
C GLY A 438 -27.51 3.02 1.69
N TYR A 439 -28.07 2.09 0.92
CA TYR A 439 -29.49 1.92 0.77
C TYR A 439 -29.88 0.45 0.97
N ARG A 440 -30.91 0.18 1.77
CA ARG A 440 -31.49 -1.15 2.00
C ARG A 440 -32.85 -1.25 1.30
N PHE A 441 -33.09 -2.36 0.62
CA PHE A 441 -34.32 -2.56 -0.17
C PHE A 441 -35.48 -3.09 0.65
#